data_c70c748560766ea200de88bd6fea42d5
#
_entry.id   c70c748560766ea200de88bd6fea42d5
#
_cell.length_a   1.000
_cell.length_b   1.000
_cell.length_c   1.000
_cell.angle_alpha   90.00
_cell.angle_beta   90.00
_cell.angle_gamma   90.00
#
_symmetry.space_group_name_H-M   'P 1'
#
loop_
_entity.id
_entity.type
_entity.pdbx_description
1 polymer ?
#
loop_
_entity_poly.entity_id
_entity_poly.type
_entity_poly.pdbx_seq_one_letter_code
_entity_poly.pdbx_strand_id
1 'polypeptide(L)'
;MHLIDIGANLTHDSFDHDRDAVLARARDAGVVQMVITGASREHSPQALELARRHPGFLYATAGVHPHHAVEYTEECDAEMRALHAHPEVVAVGECGLDYFRDFSPRPAQRRAFERQLQIAADIGKPLFLHQRDAHADFMAQMKQFYGQLGPAVVHCFTGERQELFDYLDQDWYIGITGWLCDERRGAHLRELVRSIPADRLMIETDAPYLLPRTLRPMPKDRRNEPAYLSH
;
A
#
# COMPACT_ATOMS: atom_id res chain seq x y z
N MET A 1 -10.19 -18.30 -10.02
CA MET A 1 -9.84 -16.93 -10.44
C MET A 1 -8.37 -16.73 -10.06
N HIS A 2 -7.58 -16.04 -10.85
CA HIS A 2 -6.21 -15.67 -10.45
C HIS A 2 -6.25 -14.24 -9.90
N LEU A 3 -5.87 -14.08 -8.65
CA LEU A 3 -5.90 -12.80 -7.93
C LEU A 3 -4.47 -12.36 -7.57
N ILE A 4 -4.26 -11.06 -7.55
CA ILE A 4 -3.02 -10.45 -7.05
C ILE A 4 -3.41 -9.49 -5.92
N ASP A 5 -2.83 -9.69 -4.74
CA ASP A 5 -2.97 -8.78 -3.61
C ASP A 5 -1.83 -7.76 -3.66
N ILE A 6 -2.14 -6.50 -3.98
CA ILE A 6 -1.09 -5.49 -4.15
C ILE A 6 -0.59 -4.87 -2.84
N GLY A 7 -1.21 -5.20 -1.70
CA GLY A 7 -0.81 -4.66 -0.39
C GLY A 7 -1.26 -5.54 0.78
N ALA A 8 -0.29 -6.21 1.41
CA ALA A 8 -0.50 -7.00 2.62
C ALA A 8 0.67 -6.82 3.60
N ASN A 9 0.37 -6.55 4.87
CA ASN A 9 1.37 -6.33 5.92
C ASN A 9 1.74 -7.66 6.59
N LEU A 10 2.22 -8.64 5.83
CA LEU A 10 2.51 -9.97 6.36
C LEU A 10 3.78 -10.04 7.25
N THR A 11 4.51 -8.96 7.41
CA THR A 11 5.56 -8.82 8.44
C THR A 11 5.01 -8.45 9.81
N HIS A 12 3.72 -8.10 9.91
CA HIS A 12 3.05 -7.78 11.17
C HIS A 12 3.08 -8.99 12.13
N ASP A 13 3.32 -8.72 13.42
CA ASP A 13 3.48 -9.73 14.49
C ASP A 13 2.28 -10.67 14.66
N SER A 14 1.09 -10.21 14.33
CA SER A 14 -0.12 -11.06 14.36
C SER A 14 -0.04 -12.30 13.45
N PHE A 15 0.91 -12.33 12.51
CA PHE A 15 1.15 -13.45 11.60
C PHE A 15 2.32 -14.35 12.03
N ASP A 16 3.09 -14.01 13.03
CA ASP A 16 4.32 -14.72 13.39
C ASP A 16 4.10 -16.21 13.67
N HIS A 17 2.97 -16.53 14.27
CA HIS A 17 2.66 -17.90 14.68
C HIS A 17 2.09 -18.79 13.56
N ASP A 18 1.60 -18.21 12.44
CA ASP A 18 0.92 -18.99 11.39
C ASP A 18 1.14 -18.45 9.96
N ARG A 19 2.15 -17.61 9.72
CA ARG A 19 2.41 -16.94 8.43
C ARG A 19 2.43 -17.92 7.25
N ASP A 20 3.09 -19.07 7.38
CA ASP A 20 3.15 -20.06 6.31
C ASP A 20 1.77 -20.67 6.00
N ALA A 21 0.95 -20.87 7.04
CA ALA A 21 -0.43 -21.33 6.85
C ALA A 21 -1.32 -20.26 6.19
N VAL A 22 -1.10 -18.97 6.51
CA VAL A 22 -1.77 -17.85 5.83
C VAL A 22 -1.40 -17.83 4.34
N LEU A 23 -0.13 -18.00 4.00
CA LEU A 23 0.32 -18.07 2.61
C LEU A 23 -0.26 -19.26 1.86
N ALA A 24 -0.39 -20.42 2.52
CA ALA A 24 -1.02 -21.61 1.94
C ALA A 24 -2.51 -21.34 1.65
N ARG A 25 -3.26 -20.79 2.62
CA ARG A 25 -4.68 -20.44 2.44
C ARG A 25 -4.89 -19.39 1.32
N ALA A 26 -3.96 -18.42 1.19
CA ALA A 26 -4.01 -17.45 0.10
C ALA A 26 -3.92 -18.13 -1.27
N ARG A 27 -2.97 -19.06 -1.45
CA ARG A 27 -2.84 -19.84 -2.69
C ARG A 27 -4.09 -20.67 -2.97
N ASP A 28 -4.62 -21.35 -1.97
CA ASP A 28 -5.85 -22.15 -2.10
C ASP A 28 -7.06 -21.29 -2.49
N ALA A 29 -7.10 -20.04 -2.05
CA ALA A 29 -8.11 -19.05 -2.44
C ALA A 29 -7.90 -18.44 -3.84
N GLY A 30 -6.81 -18.80 -4.54
CA GLY A 30 -6.53 -18.33 -5.91
C GLY A 30 -5.67 -17.07 -5.97
N VAL A 31 -5.06 -16.65 -4.86
CA VAL A 31 -4.04 -15.58 -4.89
C VAL A 31 -2.76 -16.15 -5.47
N VAL A 32 -2.35 -15.63 -6.60
CA VAL A 32 -1.18 -16.11 -7.37
C VAL A 32 0.07 -15.29 -7.12
N GLN A 33 -0.08 -14.04 -6.70
CA GLN A 33 1.01 -13.15 -6.31
C GLN A 33 0.56 -12.19 -5.21
N MET A 34 1.50 -11.73 -4.38
CA MET A 34 1.25 -10.69 -3.38
C MET A 34 2.42 -9.73 -3.29
N VAL A 35 2.11 -8.48 -2.96
CA VAL A 35 3.11 -7.46 -2.61
C VAL A 35 3.05 -7.22 -1.10
N ILE A 36 4.17 -7.46 -0.42
CA ILE A 36 4.31 -7.25 1.01
C ILE A 36 4.69 -5.80 1.26
N THR A 37 3.89 -5.11 2.05
CA THR A 37 4.08 -3.68 2.31
C THR A 37 5.26 -3.44 3.24
N GLY A 38 6.26 -2.71 2.77
CA GLY A 38 7.32 -2.13 3.57
C GLY A 38 6.93 -0.72 3.99
N ALA A 39 6.66 -0.50 5.27
CA ALA A 39 6.08 0.75 5.77
C ALA A 39 6.99 1.51 6.76
N SER A 40 8.18 1.00 7.05
CA SER A 40 9.13 1.63 7.95
C SER A 40 10.56 1.15 7.69
N ARG A 41 11.53 1.81 8.33
CA ARG A 41 12.94 1.40 8.34
C ARG A 41 13.11 -0.05 8.80
N GLU A 42 12.28 -0.50 9.73
CA GLU A 42 12.30 -1.87 10.25
C GLU A 42 11.58 -2.86 9.33
N HIS A 43 10.38 -2.53 8.86
CA HIS A 43 9.53 -3.47 8.13
C HIS A 43 9.95 -3.65 6.66
N SER A 44 10.56 -2.64 6.02
CA SER A 44 10.98 -2.74 4.61
C SER A 44 12.02 -3.85 4.36
N PRO A 45 13.08 -4.00 5.19
CA PRO A 45 13.99 -5.15 5.06
C PRO A 45 13.30 -6.50 5.33
N GLN A 46 12.37 -6.55 6.29
CA GLN A 46 11.61 -7.78 6.60
C GLN A 46 10.70 -8.19 5.44
N ALA A 47 10.08 -7.22 4.77
CA ALA A 47 9.26 -7.48 3.57
C ALA A 47 10.10 -8.07 2.43
N LEU A 48 11.28 -7.53 2.17
CA LEU A 48 12.23 -8.08 1.20
C LEU A 48 12.65 -9.51 1.57
N GLU A 49 13.01 -9.75 2.83
CA GLU A 49 13.42 -11.06 3.30
C GLU A 49 12.30 -12.11 3.14
N LEU A 50 11.06 -11.72 3.44
CA LEU A 50 9.89 -12.57 3.23
C LEU A 50 9.66 -12.85 1.75
N ALA A 51 9.79 -11.84 0.88
CA ALA A 51 9.65 -12.00 -0.56
C ALA A 51 10.68 -12.97 -1.15
N ARG A 52 11.93 -12.88 -0.71
CA ARG A 52 13.02 -13.79 -1.12
C ARG A 52 12.78 -15.26 -0.78
N ARG A 53 12.07 -15.54 0.31
CA ARG A 53 11.73 -16.91 0.70
C ARG A 53 10.66 -17.54 -0.18
N HIS A 54 9.91 -16.72 -0.94
CA HIS A 54 8.82 -17.19 -1.80
C HIS A 54 8.91 -16.57 -3.21
N PRO A 55 9.99 -16.88 -3.98
CA PRO A 55 10.23 -16.25 -5.28
C PRO A 55 9.08 -16.51 -6.27
N GLY A 56 8.71 -15.48 -7.02
CA GLY A 56 7.61 -15.53 -7.99
C GLY A 56 6.21 -15.44 -7.39
N PHE A 57 6.09 -15.60 -6.06
CA PHE A 57 4.82 -15.48 -5.34
C PHE A 57 4.74 -14.19 -4.52
N LEU A 58 5.82 -13.85 -3.81
CA LEU A 58 5.89 -12.63 -3.03
C LEU A 58 6.86 -11.63 -3.64
N TYR A 59 6.45 -10.39 -3.59
CA TYR A 59 7.24 -9.19 -3.87
C TYR A 59 7.13 -8.25 -2.68
N ALA A 60 7.90 -7.18 -2.67
CA ALA A 60 7.89 -6.22 -1.57
C ALA A 60 7.82 -4.78 -2.10
N THR A 61 7.33 -3.87 -1.27
CA THR A 61 7.64 -2.45 -1.37
C THR A 61 8.72 -2.09 -0.36
N ALA A 62 9.38 -0.96 -0.53
CA ALA A 62 10.25 -0.38 0.47
C ALA A 62 10.00 1.12 0.58
N GLY A 63 9.71 1.57 1.80
CA GLY A 63 9.40 2.96 2.09
C GLY A 63 9.18 3.22 3.57
N VAL A 64 8.81 4.46 3.87
CA VAL A 64 8.50 4.92 5.21
C VAL A 64 7.14 5.63 5.19
N HIS A 65 6.18 4.97 5.81
CA HIS A 65 4.81 5.46 5.98
C HIS A 65 4.81 6.79 6.76
N PRO A 66 3.88 7.70 6.50
CA PRO A 66 3.77 8.97 7.21
C PRO A 66 3.73 8.86 8.74
N HIS A 67 3.26 7.76 9.30
CA HIS A 67 3.31 7.53 10.75
C HIS A 67 4.73 7.48 11.33
N HIS A 68 5.69 7.02 10.54
CA HIS A 68 7.10 6.87 10.90
C HIS A 68 8.00 7.98 10.33
N ALA A 69 7.43 9.03 9.77
CA ALA A 69 8.18 10.08 9.06
C ALA A 69 9.21 10.81 9.93
N VAL A 70 9.06 10.84 11.24
CA VAL A 70 10.06 11.41 12.17
C VAL A 70 11.38 10.63 12.19
N GLU A 71 11.35 9.34 11.79
CA GLU A 71 12.50 8.45 11.75
C GLU A 71 13.29 8.59 10.44
N TYR A 72 12.77 9.35 9.46
CA TYR A 72 13.39 9.48 8.15
C TYR A 72 14.61 10.40 8.20
N THR A 73 15.80 9.82 8.19
CA THR A 73 17.11 10.47 8.17
C THR A 73 17.82 10.24 6.83
N GLU A 74 19.00 10.83 6.63
CA GLU A 74 19.84 10.55 5.47
C GLU A 74 20.32 9.08 5.44
N GLU A 75 20.54 8.48 6.60
CA GLU A 75 20.85 7.05 6.70
C GLU A 75 19.67 6.20 6.25
N CYS A 76 18.46 6.55 6.67
CA CYS A 76 17.24 5.89 6.22
C CYS A 76 17.06 5.99 4.68
N ASP A 77 17.33 7.16 4.10
CA ASP A 77 17.31 7.35 2.64
C ASP A 77 18.27 6.38 1.93
N ALA A 78 19.51 6.28 2.43
CA ALA A 78 20.52 5.38 1.87
C ALA A 78 20.10 3.90 2.00
N GLU A 79 19.52 3.51 3.14
CA GLU A 79 18.99 2.16 3.36
C GLU A 79 17.83 1.83 2.41
N MET A 80 16.87 2.76 2.24
CA MET A 80 15.77 2.57 1.28
C MET A 80 16.31 2.41 -0.14
N ARG A 81 17.26 3.25 -0.57
CA ARG A 81 17.91 3.11 -1.89
C ARG A 81 18.60 1.76 -2.06
N ALA A 82 19.25 1.24 -1.03
CA ALA A 82 19.87 -0.08 -1.08
C ALA A 82 18.83 -1.21 -1.24
N LEU A 83 17.70 -1.12 -0.55
CA LEU A 83 16.60 -2.09 -0.71
C LEU A 83 16.05 -2.08 -2.15
N HIS A 84 15.95 -0.91 -2.77
CA HIS A 84 15.46 -0.80 -4.14
C HIS A 84 16.40 -1.38 -5.22
N ALA A 85 17.66 -1.71 -4.89
CA ALA A 85 18.55 -2.44 -5.79
C ALA A 85 18.12 -3.90 -6.00
N HIS A 86 17.23 -4.44 -5.16
CA HIS A 86 16.77 -5.82 -5.25
C HIS A 86 15.54 -5.93 -6.16
N PRO A 87 15.49 -6.95 -7.05
CA PRO A 87 14.39 -7.12 -8.01
C PRO A 87 13.06 -7.47 -7.34
N GLU A 88 13.09 -8.06 -6.15
CA GLU A 88 11.88 -8.37 -5.37
C GLU A 88 11.18 -7.13 -4.83
N VAL A 89 11.90 -6.01 -4.67
CA VAL A 89 11.32 -4.71 -4.27
C VAL A 89 10.81 -4.01 -5.52
N VAL A 90 9.49 -4.02 -5.71
CA VAL A 90 8.84 -3.62 -6.97
C VAL A 90 8.32 -2.18 -6.98
N ALA A 91 8.18 -1.54 -5.82
CA ALA A 91 7.67 -0.16 -5.73
C ALA A 91 8.31 0.61 -4.56
N VAL A 92 8.41 1.93 -4.72
CA VAL A 92 8.76 2.87 -3.65
C VAL A 92 7.50 3.15 -2.82
N GLY A 93 7.55 2.86 -1.55
CA GLY A 93 6.44 2.98 -0.61
C GLY A 93 6.41 1.79 0.38
N GLU A 94 5.53 1.83 1.33
CA GLU A 94 4.41 2.76 1.47
C GLU A 94 4.92 4.14 1.90
N CYS A 95 4.55 5.18 1.17
CA CYS A 95 4.93 6.55 1.48
C CYS A 95 3.77 7.52 1.13
N GLY A 96 3.80 8.71 1.70
CA GLY A 96 2.74 9.68 1.46
C GLY A 96 2.46 10.58 2.67
N LEU A 97 1.18 10.96 2.84
CA LEU A 97 0.74 11.86 3.90
C LEU A 97 -0.52 11.33 4.62
N ASP A 98 -0.54 11.43 5.95
CA ASP A 98 -1.69 11.11 6.80
C ASP A 98 -1.93 12.23 7.82
N TYR A 99 -2.88 13.12 7.50
CA TYR A 99 -3.27 14.21 8.39
C TYR A 99 -4.47 13.86 9.27
N PHE A 100 -5.02 12.65 9.10
CA PHE A 100 -6.05 12.12 9.99
C PHE A 100 -5.47 11.62 11.32
N ARG A 101 -4.38 10.82 11.24
CA ARG A 101 -3.71 10.26 12.41
C ARG A 101 -2.69 11.24 13.01
N ASP A 102 -1.98 11.98 12.15
CA ASP A 102 -0.96 12.96 12.52
C ASP A 102 0.09 12.41 13.53
N PHE A 103 0.45 11.11 13.44
CA PHE A 103 1.40 10.50 14.38
C PHE A 103 2.80 11.09 14.27
N SER A 104 3.22 11.47 13.07
CA SER A 104 4.39 12.31 12.85
C SER A 104 3.95 13.73 12.52
N PRO A 105 4.69 14.77 12.94
CA PRO A 105 4.39 16.14 12.55
C PRO A 105 4.35 16.31 11.03
N ARG A 106 3.37 17.07 10.52
CA ARG A 106 3.18 17.28 9.06
C ARG A 106 4.43 17.76 8.32
N PRO A 107 5.29 18.65 8.88
CA PRO A 107 6.55 18.99 8.22
C PRO A 107 7.50 17.80 8.05
N ALA A 108 7.52 16.86 9.01
CA ALA A 108 8.31 15.62 8.89
C ALA A 108 7.73 14.70 7.82
N GLN A 109 6.39 14.53 7.80
CA GLN A 109 5.72 13.74 6.77
C GLN A 109 6.04 14.29 5.38
N ARG A 110 5.91 15.59 5.15
CA ARG A 110 6.22 16.22 3.86
C ARG A 110 7.66 16.02 3.44
N ARG A 111 8.64 16.17 4.35
CA ARG A 111 10.06 15.93 4.04
C ARG A 111 10.33 14.48 3.69
N ALA A 112 9.80 13.54 4.48
CA ALA A 112 9.98 12.11 4.22
C ALA A 112 9.34 11.69 2.88
N PHE A 113 8.18 12.24 2.57
CA PHE A 113 7.50 11.99 1.30
C PHE A 113 8.29 12.53 0.12
N GLU A 114 8.73 13.78 0.17
CA GLU A 114 9.56 14.42 -0.88
C GLU A 114 10.83 13.61 -1.17
N ARG A 115 11.53 13.15 -0.13
CA ARG A 115 12.73 12.31 -0.30
C ARG A 115 12.42 10.99 -1.00
N GLN A 116 11.30 10.36 -0.69
CA GLN A 116 10.89 9.11 -1.32
C GLN A 116 10.41 9.32 -2.77
N LEU A 117 9.78 10.45 -3.07
CA LEU A 117 9.49 10.85 -4.45
C LEU A 117 10.79 11.04 -5.26
N GLN A 118 11.83 11.64 -4.65
CA GLN A 118 13.14 11.76 -5.28
C GLN A 118 13.77 10.39 -5.56
N ILE A 119 13.67 9.44 -4.61
CA ILE A 119 14.12 8.06 -4.86
C ILE A 119 13.39 7.47 -6.07
N ALA A 120 12.07 7.56 -6.11
CA ALA A 120 11.27 7.02 -7.21
C ALA A 120 11.65 7.65 -8.57
N ALA A 121 11.86 8.97 -8.61
CA ALA A 121 12.30 9.68 -9.80
C ALA A 121 13.68 9.21 -10.28
N ASP A 122 14.63 9.03 -9.35
CA ASP A 122 16.00 8.62 -9.65
C ASP A 122 16.09 7.18 -10.22
N ILE A 123 15.23 6.27 -9.72
CA ILE A 123 15.33 4.84 -10.06
C ILE A 123 14.24 4.36 -11.03
N GLY A 124 13.22 5.18 -11.29
CA GLY A 124 12.13 4.87 -12.22
C GLY A 124 11.17 3.76 -11.77
N LYS A 125 11.15 3.40 -10.49
CA LYS A 125 10.21 2.40 -9.96
C LYS A 125 8.82 2.99 -9.72
N PRO A 126 7.75 2.17 -9.79
CA PRO A 126 6.40 2.57 -9.41
C PRO A 126 6.32 3.07 -7.96
N LEU A 127 5.28 3.85 -7.68
CA LEU A 127 4.96 4.35 -6.34
C LEU A 127 3.78 3.60 -5.72
N PHE A 128 3.90 3.26 -4.43
CA PHE A 128 2.83 2.72 -3.60
C PHE A 128 2.48 3.77 -2.54
N LEU A 129 1.35 4.49 -2.74
CA LEU A 129 1.08 5.78 -2.12
C LEU A 129 -0.04 5.70 -1.09
N HIS A 130 0.22 6.29 0.07
CA HIS A 130 -0.75 6.52 1.14
C HIS A 130 -1.20 8.00 1.15
N GLN A 131 -2.51 8.23 1.15
CA GLN A 131 -3.07 9.57 1.36
C GLN A 131 -4.29 9.48 2.26
N ARG A 132 -4.32 10.28 3.33
CA ARG A 132 -5.49 10.43 4.18
C ARG A 132 -5.61 11.85 4.75
N ASP A 133 -6.72 12.53 4.41
CA ASP A 133 -7.04 13.90 4.84
C ASP A 133 -5.92 14.92 4.51
N ALA A 134 -5.12 14.66 3.47
CA ALA A 134 -3.94 15.44 3.09
C ALA A 134 -3.89 15.78 1.60
N HIS A 135 -5.01 15.62 0.87
CA HIS A 135 -5.05 15.64 -0.60
C HIS A 135 -4.36 16.86 -1.23
N ALA A 136 -4.63 18.06 -0.73
CA ALA A 136 -4.07 19.29 -1.31
C ALA A 136 -2.53 19.32 -1.23
N ASP A 137 -1.95 19.02 -0.07
CA ASP A 137 -0.51 18.96 0.12
C ASP A 137 0.12 17.79 -0.65
N PHE A 138 -0.57 16.64 -0.67
CA PHE A 138 -0.16 15.45 -1.40
C PHE A 138 -0.04 15.75 -2.91
N MET A 139 -1.08 16.29 -3.52
CA MET A 139 -1.07 16.67 -4.93
C MET A 139 -0.05 17.77 -5.24
N ALA A 140 0.12 18.73 -4.33
CA ALA A 140 1.12 19.79 -4.50
C ALA A 140 2.56 19.23 -4.52
N GLN A 141 2.87 18.23 -3.69
CA GLN A 141 4.18 17.57 -3.71
C GLN A 141 4.36 16.69 -4.95
N MET A 142 3.38 15.85 -5.28
CA MET A 142 3.42 15.02 -6.49
C MET A 142 3.65 15.85 -7.75
N LYS A 143 3.03 17.03 -7.83
CA LYS A 143 3.16 17.95 -8.96
C LYS A 143 4.59 18.43 -9.18
N GLN A 144 5.42 18.54 -8.15
CA GLN A 144 6.81 18.96 -8.28
C GLN A 144 7.67 17.94 -9.06
N PHE A 145 7.20 16.68 -9.12
CA PHE A 145 7.89 15.58 -9.78
C PHE A 145 7.21 15.13 -11.09
N TYR A 146 6.23 15.88 -11.59
CA TYR A 146 5.54 15.50 -12.84
C TYR A 146 6.51 15.28 -14.00
N GLY A 147 6.30 14.18 -14.74
CA GLY A 147 7.16 13.78 -15.85
C GLY A 147 8.48 13.10 -15.44
N GLN A 148 8.72 12.95 -14.13
CA GLN A 148 9.89 12.25 -13.59
C GLN A 148 9.52 10.92 -12.92
N LEU A 149 8.25 10.77 -12.51
CA LEU A 149 7.77 9.60 -11.80
C LEU A 149 7.25 8.54 -12.76
N GLY A 150 7.44 7.28 -12.40
CA GLY A 150 6.80 6.13 -13.02
C GLY A 150 5.32 6.00 -12.63
N PRO A 151 4.70 4.84 -12.94
CA PRO A 151 3.33 4.53 -12.52
C PRO A 151 3.15 4.67 -11.01
N ALA A 152 1.95 5.06 -10.57
CA ALA A 152 1.63 5.19 -9.16
C ALA A 152 0.30 4.51 -8.83
N VAL A 153 0.19 3.90 -7.66
CA VAL A 153 -1.08 3.46 -7.10
C VAL A 153 -1.33 4.22 -5.80
N VAL A 154 -2.50 4.84 -5.69
CA VAL A 154 -3.02 5.31 -4.42
C VAL A 154 -3.72 4.13 -3.76
N HIS A 155 -3.02 3.50 -2.81
CA HIS A 155 -3.52 2.31 -2.14
C HIS A 155 -4.59 2.65 -1.10
N CYS A 156 -5.40 1.67 -0.76
CA CYS A 156 -6.43 1.77 0.28
C CYS A 156 -7.27 3.06 0.15
N PHE A 157 -7.72 3.36 -1.07
CA PHE A 157 -8.46 4.58 -1.35
C PHE A 157 -9.75 4.63 -0.52
N THR A 158 -9.92 5.70 0.25
CA THR A 158 -11.09 5.98 1.08
C THR A 158 -11.59 7.41 0.93
N GLY A 159 -11.05 8.13 -0.06
CA GLY A 159 -11.30 9.55 -0.28
C GLY A 159 -12.63 9.86 -0.97
N GLU A 160 -12.79 11.12 -1.31
CA GLU A 160 -13.98 11.65 -1.94
C GLU A 160 -13.89 11.65 -3.47
N ARG A 161 -15.00 11.95 -4.13
CA ARG A 161 -15.12 11.94 -5.58
C ARG A 161 -14.06 12.80 -6.28
N GLN A 162 -13.80 14.01 -5.79
CA GLN A 162 -12.84 14.92 -6.39
C GLN A 162 -11.42 14.33 -6.34
N GLU A 163 -11.03 13.77 -5.20
CA GLU A 163 -9.74 13.13 -5.02
C GLU A 163 -9.54 11.96 -5.98
N LEU A 164 -10.58 11.12 -6.15
CA LEU A 164 -10.55 10.02 -7.11
C LEU A 164 -10.26 10.51 -8.54
N PHE A 165 -10.98 11.53 -8.99
CA PHE A 165 -10.80 12.03 -10.35
C PHE A 165 -9.47 12.76 -10.52
N ASP A 166 -8.99 13.48 -9.52
CA ASP A 166 -7.66 14.10 -9.55
C ASP A 166 -6.55 13.06 -9.74
N TYR A 167 -6.70 11.86 -9.14
CA TYR A 167 -5.75 10.75 -9.33
C TYR A 167 -5.89 10.09 -10.70
N LEU A 168 -7.11 9.84 -11.16
CA LEU A 168 -7.37 9.26 -12.48
C LEU A 168 -6.92 10.17 -13.63
N ASP A 169 -7.02 11.49 -13.47
CA ASP A 169 -6.53 12.49 -14.42
C ASP A 169 -4.98 12.47 -14.55
N GLN A 170 -4.29 11.92 -13.54
CA GLN A 170 -2.85 11.65 -13.60
C GLN A 170 -2.51 10.25 -14.12
N ASP A 171 -3.50 9.50 -14.61
CA ASP A 171 -3.35 8.12 -15.07
C ASP A 171 -2.89 7.14 -13.98
N TRP A 172 -3.15 7.46 -12.71
CA TRP A 172 -2.77 6.61 -11.57
C TRP A 172 -3.77 5.48 -11.33
N TYR A 173 -3.28 4.43 -10.69
CA TYR A 173 -4.07 3.30 -10.25
C TYR A 173 -4.69 3.56 -8.87
N ILE A 174 -5.82 2.91 -8.61
CA ILE A 174 -6.57 3.03 -7.37
C ILE A 174 -6.67 1.66 -6.71
N GLY A 175 -6.10 1.52 -5.51
CA GLY A 175 -6.18 0.30 -4.69
C GLY A 175 -7.44 0.32 -3.83
N ILE A 176 -8.21 -0.76 -3.88
CA ILE A 176 -9.45 -0.93 -3.13
C ILE A 176 -9.33 -2.10 -2.16
N THR A 177 -9.69 -1.84 -0.91
CA THR A 177 -9.64 -2.79 0.21
C THR A 177 -11.02 -3.27 0.65
N GLY A 178 -11.05 -4.12 1.67
CA GLY A 178 -12.26 -4.51 2.39
C GLY A 178 -13.05 -3.36 3.03
N TRP A 179 -12.53 -2.13 2.99
CA TRP A 179 -13.28 -0.93 3.36
C TRP A 179 -14.55 -0.74 2.52
N LEU A 180 -14.51 -1.15 1.26
CA LEU A 180 -15.69 -1.17 0.38
C LEU A 180 -16.85 -1.98 0.97
N CYS A 181 -16.53 -3.01 1.78
CA CYS A 181 -17.47 -3.89 2.44
C CYS A 181 -17.97 -3.35 3.80
N ASP A 182 -17.50 -2.19 4.26
CA ASP A 182 -18.03 -1.55 5.49
C ASP A 182 -19.33 -0.81 5.16
N GLU A 183 -20.45 -1.33 5.66
CA GLU A 183 -21.79 -0.78 5.39
C GLU A 183 -21.99 0.63 5.91
N ARG A 184 -21.22 1.04 6.93
CA ARG A 184 -21.36 2.33 7.60
C ARG A 184 -20.48 3.41 6.99
N ARG A 185 -19.27 3.04 6.55
CA ARG A 185 -18.23 3.97 6.13
C ARG A 185 -17.84 3.84 4.67
N GLY A 186 -18.10 2.69 4.06
CA GLY A 186 -17.76 2.40 2.66
C GLY A 186 -18.91 2.66 1.66
N ALA A 187 -20.05 3.21 2.09
CA ALA A 187 -21.20 3.38 1.21
C ALA A 187 -20.88 4.26 0.00
N HIS A 188 -20.18 5.38 0.19
CA HIS A 188 -19.75 6.27 -0.90
C HIS A 188 -18.79 5.58 -1.88
N LEU A 189 -17.91 4.70 -1.38
CA LEU A 189 -16.95 3.98 -2.22
C LEU A 189 -17.64 3.03 -3.21
N ARG A 190 -18.81 2.46 -2.87
CA ARG A 190 -19.56 1.58 -3.78
C ARG A 190 -20.07 2.29 -5.02
N GLU A 191 -20.30 3.59 -4.91
CA GLU A 191 -20.65 4.42 -6.06
C GLU A 191 -19.39 4.83 -6.83
N LEU A 192 -18.35 5.27 -6.11
CA LEU A 192 -17.11 5.76 -6.69
C LEU A 192 -16.35 4.69 -7.46
N VAL A 193 -16.30 3.45 -6.95
CA VAL A 193 -15.59 2.35 -7.61
C VAL A 193 -16.09 2.08 -9.03
N ARG A 194 -17.36 2.37 -9.32
CA ARG A 194 -17.94 2.24 -10.66
C ARG A 194 -17.38 3.26 -11.66
N SER A 195 -16.77 4.32 -11.17
CA SER A 195 -16.14 5.36 -11.98
C SER A 195 -14.65 5.07 -12.26
N ILE A 196 -14.09 4.05 -11.63
CA ILE A 196 -12.69 3.65 -11.86
C ILE A 196 -12.63 2.80 -13.13
N PRO A 197 -11.82 3.17 -14.14
CA PRO A 197 -11.59 2.31 -15.30
C PRO A 197 -11.04 0.95 -14.87
N ALA A 198 -11.46 -0.14 -15.55
CA ALA A 198 -11.05 -1.50 -15.17
C ALA A 198 -9.53 -1.71 -15.22
N ASP A 199 -8.84 -0.97 -16.09
CA ASP A 199 -7.39 -0.98 -16.25
C ASP A 199 -6.67 -0.02 -15.28
N ARG A 200 -7.39 0.63 -14.37
CA ARG A 200 -6.86 1.49 -13.29
C ARG A 200 -7.28 1.01 -11.91
N LEU A 201 -8.10 -0.03 -11.83
CA LEU A 201 -8.55 -0.62 -10.57
C LEU A 201 -7.60 -1.73 -10.14
N MET A 202 -7.13 -1.65 -8.90
CA MET A 202 -6.38 -2.70 -8.21
C MET A 202 -7.10 -3.11 -6.93
N ILE A 203 -6.86 -4.33 -6.48
CA ILE A 203 -7.44 -4.88 -5.26
C ILE A 203 -6.35 -5.30 -4.28
N GLU A 204 -6.64 -5.15 -3.01
CA GLU A 204 -5.73 -5.49 -1.93
C GLU A 204 -6.47 -5.83 -0.64
N THR A 205 -5.82 -6.56 0.24
CA THR A 205 -6.40 -6.85 1.55
C THR A 205 -6.03 -5.83 2.60
N ASP A 206 -4.84 -5.27 2.53
CA ASP A 206 -4.21 -4.51 3.63
C ASP A 206 -4.16 -5.32 4.94
N ALA A 207 -4.12 -6.65 4.81
CA ALA A 207 -4.10 -7.56 5.95
C ALA A 207 -2.91 -7.26 6.89
N PRO A 208 -3.09 -7.32 8.22
CA PRO A 208 -4.20 -7.88 9.02
C PRO A 208 -5.40 -6.94 9.19
N TYR A 209 -5.35 -5.75 8.61
CA TYR A 209 -6.37 -4.71 8.75
C TYR A 209 -7.56 -4.94 7.80
N LEU A 210 -8.59 -4.15 7.94
CA LEU A 210 -9.69 -3.98 6.99
C LEU A 210 -10.42 -5.27 6.59
N LEU A 211 -10.57 -6.23 7.53
CA LEU A 211 -11.36 -7.43 7.31
C LEU A 211 -12.75 -7.06 6.74
N PRO A 212 -13.16 -7.61 5.59
CA PRO A 212 -14.46 -7.34 5.02
C PRO A 212 -15.59 -7.62 5.99
N ARG A 213 -16.40 -6.62 6.33
CA ARG A 213 -17.48 -6.75 7.33
C ARG A 213 -18.62 -7.67 6.90
N THR A 214 -18.74 -7.87 5.61
CA THR A 214 -19.76 -8.76 5.00
C THR A 214 -19.32 -10.22 4.95
N LEU A 215 -18.06 -10.53 5.28
CA LEU A 215 -17.54 -11.91 5.29
C LEU A 215 -18.33 -12.81 6.26
N ARG A 216 -18.69 -14.02 5.77
CA ARG A 216 -19.39 -15.02 6.58
C ARG A 216 -18.82 -16.42 6.29
N PRO A 217 -18.51 -17.23 7.30
CA PRO A 217 -18.51 -16.88 8.74
C PRO A 217 -17.41 -15.87 9.07
N MET A 218 -17.65 -15.01 10.05
CA MET A 218 -16.65 -14.05 10.52
C MET A 218 -15.53 -14.78 11.27
N PRO A 219 -14.22 -14.55 10.97
CA PRO A 219 -13.11 -15.10 11.74
C PRO A 219 -13.20 -14.68 13.22
N LYS A 220 -12.84 -15.59 14.12
CA LYS A 220 -12.95 -15.34 15.57
C LYS A 220 -12.04 -14.23 16.06
N ASP A 221 -10.82 -14.17 15.54
CA ASP A 221 -9.81 -13.17 15.86
C ASP A 221 -10.00 -11.85 15.11
N ARG A 222 -10.91 -11.82 14.14
CA ARG A 222 -11.18 -10.69 13.25
C ARG A 222 -9.96 -10.17 12.49
N ARG A 223 -8.92 -10.97 12.39
CA ARG A 223 -7.74 -10.68 11.57
C ARG A 223 -8.08 -10.88 10.10
N ASN A 224 -7.77 -9.89 9.28
CA ASN A 224 -7.82 -10.05 7.82
C ASN A 224 -6.65 -10.90 7.35
N GLU A 225 -6.81 -11.58 6.22
CA GLU A 225 -5.73 -12.30 5.55
C GLU A 225 -5.94 -12.33 4.03
N PRO A 226 -4.86 -12.52 3.22
CA PRO A 226 -4.96 -12.51 1.77
C PRO A 226 -5.94 -13.52 1.16
N ALA A 227 -6.26 -14.59 1.87
CA ALA A 227 -7.28 -15.55 1.44
C ALA A 227 -8.67 -14.95 1.28
N TYR A 228 -8.94 -13.80 1.90
CA TYR A 228 -10.23 -13.09 1.79
C TYR A 228 -10.27 -12.07 0.65
N LEU A 229 -9.22 -11.96 -0.16
CA LEU A 229 -9.18 -11.04 -1.30
C LEU A 229 -10.29 -11.29 -2.33
N SER A 230 -10.75 -12.54 -2.44
CA SER A 230 -11.84 -12.91 -3.37
C SER A 230 -13.22 -12.46 -2.92
N HIS A 231 -13.37 -11.95 -1.69
CA HIS A 231 -14.65 -11.52 -1.12
C HIS A 231 -15.00 -10.09 -1.51
#